data_3e0a0deacb021b0093845cba3a8d584a
#
_entry.id   3e0a0deacb021b0093845cba3a8d584a
#
_cell.length_a   1.000
_cell.length_b   1.000
_cell.length_c   1.000
_cell.angle_alpha   90.00
_cell.angle_beta   90.00
_cell.angle_gamma   90.00
#
_symmetry.space_group_name_H-M   'P 1'
#
loop_
_entity.id
_entity.type
_entity.pdbx_description
1 polymer ?
#
loop_
_entity_poly.entity_id
_entity_poly.type
_entity_poly.pdbx_seq_one_letter_code
_entity_poly.pdbx_strand_id
1 'polypeptide(L)'
;MRIVQVPLGNRSYAIKVGGGLLARLGSECAQLKLGQRCAVITDSNVGRHHEEATMKSLAASGFAPTLITVSAGEKSKSLLFVEKCFDELARHRFERKSFIVALGGGVVGDLAGFVAATYLRGIPFVQVPTSLLAQVDSSVGGKTGVNLKAGKNLVGAFYQPRLVLCDLDTLKTLPRREYVSGLAEVIKYGVIYDANLFAQLERDLPKLLKRDAATLAAVIARCCEIKADVVGQDETESGLRAILNFGHTIGHAIENSFGYGKFLHGEAISIGQVAAAKLSQQILGLPAGDAARIKKLFVRAGLPVKLKLTPSARKKLFSAMLLDKKVSDGEVKFVLAQKIGKVVWGQKVSSRLIDEVLP
;
A
#
# COMPACT_ATOMS: atom_id res chain seq x y z
N MET A 1 21.75 4.19 -1.70
CA MET A 1 20.80 3.08 -1.91
C MET A 1 20.72 2.23 -0.65
N ARG A 2 19.52 1.89 -0.19
CA ARG A 2 19.26 0.93 0.90
C ARG A 2 18.65 -0.33 0.32
N ILE A 3 18.91 -1.49 0.94
CA ILE A 3 18.38 -2.79 0.49
C ILE A 3 17.71 -3.45 1.69
N VAL A 4 16.46 -3.85 1.51
CA VAL A 4 15.66 -4.58 2.49
C VAL A 4 15.34 -5.95 1.90
N GLN A 5 15.58 -7.02 2.66
CA GLN A 5 15.24 -8.38 2.25
C GLN A 5 13.87 -8.78 2.79
N VAL A 6 13.06 -9.41 1.95
CA VAL A 6 11.81 -10.05 2.36
C VAL A 6 12.04 -11.55 2.42
N PRO A 7 12.14 -12.14 3.63
CA PRO A 7 12.56 -13.54 3.79
C PRO A 7 11.36 -14.49 3.63
N LEU A 8 11.20 -15.09 2.45
CA LEU A 8 10.12 -16.03 2.13
C LEU A 8 10.66 -17.35 1.52
N GLY A 9 11.82 -17.81 2.00
CA GLY A 9 12.47 -19.01 1.50
C GLY A 9 12.87 -18.86 0.02
N ASN A 10 12.42 -19.76 -0.84
CA ASN A 10 12.69 -19.72 -2.29
C ASN A 10 11.95 -18.59 -3.04
N ARG A 11 11.02 -17.89 -2.38
CA ARG A 11 10.30 -16.71 -2.89
C ARG A 11 10.80 -15.39 -2.31
N SER A 12 11.94 -15.43 -1.59
CA SER A 12 12.59 -14.23 -1.05
C SER A 12 12.95 -13.26 -2.17
N TYR A 13 12.87 -11.98 -1.88
CA TYR A 13 13.21 -10.92 -2.82
C TYR A 13 13.76 -9.68 -2.12
N ALA A 14 14.41 -8.81 -2.88
CA ALA A 14 14.94 -7.55 -2.38
C ALA A 14 14.02 -6.37 -2.69
N ILE A 15 13.97 -5.41 -1.76
CA ILE A 15 13.43 -4.08 -1.96
C ILE A 15 14.61 -3.12 -1.98
N LYS A 16 14.82 -2.40 -3.09
CA LYS A 16 15.88 -1.41 -3.25
C LYS A 16 15.28 -0.02 -3.16
N VAL A 17 15.83 0.83 -2.28
CA VAL A 17 15.31 2.18 -2.01
C VAL A 17 16.42 3.21 -2.26
N GLY A 18 16.17 4.18 -3.14
CA GLY A 18 17.14 5.24 -3.45
C GLY A 18 16.67 6.16 -4.57
N GLY A 19 17.44 7.18 -4.89
CA GLY A 19 17.20 8.05 -6.05
C GLY A 19 17.86 7.51 -7.31
N GLY A 20 17.29 7.81 -8.50
CA GLY A 20 17.85 7.44 -9.80
C GLY A 20 17.81 5.95 -10.13
N LEU A 21 17.01 5.16 -9.41
CA LEU A 21 16.97 3.71 -9.59
C LEU A 21 16.24 3.30 -10.88
N LEU A 22 15.33 4.12 -11.38
CA LEU A 22 14.60 3.84 -12.61
C LEU A 22 15.54 3.71 -13.82
N ALA A 23 16.58 4.54 -13.87
CA ALA A 23 17.63 4.45 -14.90
C ALA A 23 18.42 3.13 -14.85
N ARG A 24 18.41 2.44 -13.70
CA ARG A 24 19.10 1.17 -13.47
C ARG A 24 18.17 -0.05 -13.51
N LEU A 25 16.88 0.15 -13.79
CA LEU A 25 15.88 -0.92 -13.77
C LEU A 25 16.28 -2.10 -14.65
N GLY A 26 16.73 -1.84 -15.88
CA GLY A 26 17.15 -2.89 -16.79
C GLY A 26 18.32 -3.71 -16.26
N SER A 27 19.37 -3.07 -15.73
CA SER A 27 20.52 -3.76 -15.14
C SER A 27 20.14 -4.55 -13.88
N GLU A 28 19.18 -4.07 -13.10
CA GLU A 28 18.63 -4.79 -11.93
C GLU A 28 17.82 -6.01 -12.38
N CYS A 29 17.00 -5.88 -13.42
CA CYS A 29 16.26 -7.01 -14.00
C CYS A 29 17.19 -8.07 -14.62
N ALA A 30 18.30 -7.67 -15.24
CA ALA A 30 19.26 -8.60 -15.83
C ALA A 30 19.89 -9.56 -14.78
N GLN A 31 20.08 -9.07 -13.55
CA GLN A 31 20.58 -9.91 -12.44
C GLN A 31 19.58 -11.01 -12.03
N LEU A 32 18.30 -10.87 -12.34
CA LEU A 32 17.24 -11.83 -11.99
C LEU A 32 17.18 -13.03 -12.96
N LYS A 33 17.96 -13.00 -14.05
CA LYS A 33 18.00 -14.05 -15.08
C LYS A 33 16.62 -14.39 -15.66
N LEU A 34 15.79 -13.36 -15.89
CA LEU A 34 14.47 -13.44 -16.50
C LEU A 34 14.61 -13.53 -18.04
N GLY A 35 13.50 -13.87 -18.72
CA GLY A 35 13.47 -13.87 -20.18
C GLY A 35 13.63 -12.47 -20.79
N GLN A 36 13.91 -12.40 -22.09
CA GLN A 36 14.17 -11.12 -22.76
C GLN A 36 12.91 -10.25 -22.96
N ARG A 37 11.71 -10.85 -23.07
CA ARG A 37 10.46 -10.11 -23.26
C ARG A 37 9.92 -9.64 -21.92
N CYS A 38 9.60 -8.35 -21.82
CA CYS A 38 8.95 -7.79 -20.64
C CYS A 38 7.81 -6.85 -21.02
N ALA A 39 6.70 -6.90 -20.27
CA ALA A 39 5.59 -5.96 -20.39
C ALA A 39 5.68 -4.92 -19.29
N VAL A 40 5.73 -3.65 -19.64
CA VAL A 40 5.59 -2.54 -18.69
C VAL A 40 4.12 -2.19 -18.61
N ILE A 41 3.46 -2.52 -17.50
CA ILE A 41 2.07 -2.13 -17.22
C ILE A 41 2.11 -0.87 -16.39
N THR A 42 1.47 0.20 -16.90
CA THR A 42 1.41 1.52 -16.24
C THR A 42 0.05 2.15 -16.42
N ASP A 43 -0.21 3.25 -15.75
CA ASP A 43 -1.40 4.06 -15.97
C ASP A 43 -1.09 5.38 -16.70
N SER A 44 -2.12 6.02 -17.26
CA SER A 44 -2.00 7.24 -18.06
C SER A 44 -1.40 8.43 -17.30
N ASN A 45 -1.45 8.46 -15.95
CA ASN A 45 -0.83 9.52 -15.17
C ASN A 45 0.65 9.28 -14.95
N VAL A 46 1.03 8.04 -14.63
CA VAL A 46 2.41 7.64 -14.35
C VAL A 46 3.21 7.53 -15.65
N GLY A 47 2.61 6.95 -16.70
CA GLY A 47 3.25 6.76 -18.01
C GLY A 47 3.86 8.04 -18.53
N ARG A 48 3.09 9.14 -18.59
CA ARG A 48 3.56 10.44 -19.10
C ARG A 48 4.85 10.96 -18.46
N HIS A 49 5.20 10.49 -17.26
CA HIS A 49 6.38 10.94 -16.52
C HIS A 49 7.54 9.95 -16.53
N HIS A 50 7.23 8.64 -16.63
CA HIS A 50 8.21 7.61 -16.31
C HIS A 50 8.35 6.50 -17.35
N GLU A 51 7.44 6.39 -18.34
CA GLU A 51 7.48 5.30 -19.33
C GLU A 51 8.74 5.34 -20.20
N GLU A 52 9.12 6.52 -20.71
CA GLU A 52 10.28 6.66 -21.57
C GLU A 52 11.58 6.19 -20.90
N ALA A 53 11.82 6.68 -19.67
CA ALA A 53 12.99 6.29 -18.88
C ALA A 53 12.99 4.78 -18.57
N THR A 54 11.83 4.22 -18.28
CA THR A 54 11.63 2.79 -17.99
C THR A 54 11.95 1.95 -19.23
N MET A 55 11.33 2.26 -20.35
CA MET A 55 11.51 1.55 -21.62
C MET A 55 12.97 1.62 -22.09
N LYS A 56 13.59 2.80 -22.01
CA LYS A 56 14.99 3.02 -22.35
C LYS A 56 15.93 2.19 -21.47
N SER A 57 15.71 2.17 -20.15
CA SER A 57 16.54 1.40 -19.21
C SER A 57 16.47 -0.11 -19.50
N LEU A 58 15.29 -0.64 -19.77
CA LEU A 58 15.09 -2.05 -20.11
C LEU A 58 15.74 -2.40 -21.47
N ALA A 59 15.48 -1.59 -22.50
CA ALA A 59 16.03 -1.82 -23.83
C ALA A 59 17.58 -1.77 -23.83
N ALA A 60 18.17 -0.82 -23.11
CA ALA A 60 19.63 -0.69 -22.98
C ALA A 60 20.29 -1.91 -22.29
N SER A 61 19.50 -2.71 -21.58
CA SER A 61 19.96 -3.93 -20.90
C SER A 61 19.62 -5.21 -21.69
N GLY A 62 19.21 -5.09 -22.95
CA GLY A 62 18.96 -6.21 -23.85
C GLY A 62 17.54 -6.82 -23.75
N PHE A 63 16.62 -6.17 -23.04
CA PHE A 63 15.22 -6.59 -23.00
C PHE A 63 14.44 -6.02 -24.20
N ALA A 64 13.33 -6.70 -24.56
CA ALA A 64 12.35 -6.26 -25.53
C ALA A 64 11.07 -5.81 -24.79
N PRO A 65 11.01 -4.55 -24.31
CA PRO A 65 9.88 -4.07 -23.53
C PRO A 65 8.68 -3.74 -24.43
N THR A 66 7.48 -4.16 -23.98
CA THR A 66 6.19 -3.77 -24.54
C THR A 66 5.45 -2.93 -23.52
N LEU A 67 4.93 -1.76 -23.92
CA LEU A 67 4.16 -0.89 -23.05
C LEU A 67 2.68 -1.24 -23.09
N ILE A 68 2.04 -1.37 -21.92
CA ILE A 68 0.59 -1.56 -21.76
C ILE A 68 0.11 -0.46 -20.80
N THR A 69 -0.63 0.52 -21.34
CA THR A 69 -1.14 1.64 -20.54
C THR A 69 -2.63 1.45 -20.26
N VAL A 70 -3.00 1.49 -18.97
CA VAL A 70 -4.39 1.51 -18.51
C VAL A 70 -4.83 2.91 -18.11
N SER A 71 -6.13 3.12 -17.95
CA SER A 71 -6.63 4.40 -17.44
C SER A 71 -6.21 4.59 -15.97
N ALA A 72 -5.87 5.82 -15.57
CA ALA A 72 -5.54 6.10 -14.19
C ALA A 72 -6.75 5.95 -13.25
N GLY A 73 -6.52 5.49 -12.03
CA GLY A 73 -7.49 5.43 -10.95
C GLY A 73 -8.07 4.03 -10.67
N GLU A 74 -8.80 3.93 -9.56
CA GLU A 74 -9.28 2.67 -8.97
C GLU A 74 -10.20 1.85 -9.91
N LYS A 75 -10.87 2.50 -10.88
CA LYS A 75 -11.75 1.82 -11.85
C LYS A 75 -10.99 0.85 -12.76
N SER A 76 -9.70 1.07 -12.98
CA SER A 76 -8.87 0.17 -13.78
C SER A 76 -8.48 -1.11 -13.06
N LYS A 77 -8.65 -1.17 -11.75
CA LYS A 77 -8.43 -2.38 -10.96
C LYS A 77 -9.63 -3.33 -11.07
N SER A 78 -9.83 -3.92 -12.26
CA SER A 78 -10.99 -4.75 -12.60
C SER A 78 -10.65 -5.87 -13.58
N LEU A 79 -11.50 -6.91 -13.64
CA LEU A 79 -11.34 -8.04 -14.58
C LEU A 79 -11.30 -7.60 -16.03
N LEU A 80 -12.04 -6.55 -16.41
CA LEU A 80 -12.00 -6.00 -17.77
C LEU A 80 -10.58 -5.55 -18.18
N PHE A 81 -9.86 -4.89 -17.26
CA PHE A 81 -8.49 -4.47 -17.56
C PHE A 81 -7.49 -5.61 -17.47
N VAL A 82 -7.76 -6.64 -16.66
CA VAL A 82 -6.98 -7.90 -16.67
C VAL A 82 -7.07 -8.56 -18.02
N GLU A 83 -8.28 -8.72 -18.57
CA GLU A 83 -8.53 -9.29 -19.89
C GLU A 83 -7.77 -8.52 -20.99
N LYS A 84 -7.87 -7.19 -21.00
CA LYS A 84 -7.11 -6.34 -21.92
C LYS A 84 -5.60 -6.55 -21.82
N CYS A 85 -5.07 -6.71 -20.62
CA CYS A 85 -3.65 -7.02 -20.43
C CYS A 85 -3.31 -8.42 -21.00
N PHE A 86 -4.16 -9.42 -20.80
CA PHE A 86 -3.95 -10.75 -21.37
C PHE A 86 -3.93 -10.74 -22.90
N ASP A 87 -4.85 -10.01 -23.53
CA ASP A 87 -4.90 -9.87 -24.99
C ASP A 87 -3.61 -9.25 -25.54
N GLU A 88 -3.10 -8.19 -24.87
CA GLU A 88 -1.83 -7.57 -25.25
C GLU A 88 -0.65 -8.53 -25.06
N LEU A 89 -0.58 -9.25 -23.94
CA LEU A 89 0.45 -10.24 -23.70
C LEU A 89 0.42 -11.37 -24.75
N ALA A 90 -0.77 -11.88 -25.09
CA ALA A 90 -0.95 -12.91 -26.09
C ALA A 90 -0.58 -12.43 -27.51
N ARG A 91 -1.03 -11.22 -27.89
CA ARG A 91 -0.72 -10.58 -29.18
C ARG A 91 0.79 -10.44 -29.39
N HIS A 92 1.53 -10.09 -28.33
CA HIS A 92 2.99 -9.95 -28.35
C HIS A 92 3.72 -11.26 -28.03
N ARG A 93 3.02 -12.40 -28.01
CA ARG A 93 3.60 -13.75 -27.81
C ARG A 93 4.46 -13.85 -26.55
N PHE A 94 3.96 -13.34 -25.43
CA PHE A 94 4.61 -13.52 -24.13
C PHE A 94 4.58 -14.99 -23.72
N GLU A 95 5.68 -15.47 -23.18
CA GLU A 95 5.91 -16.85 -22.76
C GLU A 95 6.22 -16.96 -21.26
N ARG A 96 6.32 -18.17 -20.71
CA ARG A 96 6.51 -18.39 -19.26
C ARG A 96 7.77 -17.76 -18.66
N LYS A 97 8.82 -17.54 -19.48
CA LYS A 97 10.05 -16.85 -19.04
C LYS A 97 9.95 -15.34 -19.14
N SER A 98 8.99 -14.81 -19.87
CA SER A 98 8.71 -13.38 -19.93
C SER A 98 8.32 -12.85 -18.55
N PHE A 99 8.42 -11.54 -18.34
CA PHE A 99 8.07 -10.94 -17.06
C PHE A 99 7.30 -9.63 -17.21
N ILE A 100 6.64 -9.21 -16.14
CA ILE A 100 5.91 -7.96 -16.06
C ILE A 100 6.67 -6.97 -15.18
N VAL A 101 6.72 -5.71 -15.59
CA VAL A 101 7.13 -4.57 -14.77
C VAL A 101 5.89 -3.76 -14.44
N ALA A 102 5.51 -3.72 -13.16
CA ALA A 102 4.41 -2.91 -12.65
C ALA A 102 4.93 -1.50 -12.32
N LEU A 103 4.75 -0.54 -13.23
CA LEU A 103 5.20 0.84 -13.08
C LEU A 103 4.04 1.72 -12.64
N GLY A 104 3.87 1.96 -11.33
CA GLY A 104 2.74 2.78 -10.88
C GLY A 104 2.49 2.78 -9.39
N GLY A 105 1.35 3.34 -8.98
CA GLY A 105 0.85 3.27 -7.62
C GLY A 105 0.26 1.90 -7.27
N GLY A 106 -0.42 1.80 -6.12
CA GLY A 106 -1.01 0.55 -5.64
C GLY A 106 -2.00 -0.11 -6.62
N VAL A 107 -2.78 0.68 -7.35
CA VAL A 107 -3.73 0.18 -8.36
C VAL A 107 -3.00 -0.61 -9.45
N VAL A 108 -1.93 -0.04 -10.00
CA VAL A 108 -1.12 -0.68 -11.04
C VAL A 108 -0.38 -1.90 -10.47
N GLY A 109 0.20 -1.77 -9.27
CA GLY A 109 0.90 -2.87 -8.60
C GLY A 109 0.01 -4.09 -8.39
N ASP A 110 -1.21 -3.88 -7.91
CA ASP A 110 -2.18 -4.94 -7.67
C ASP A 110 -2.71 -5.56 -8.97
N LEU A 111 -3.06 -4.73 -9.96
CA LEU A 111 -3.52 -5.18 -11.28
C LEU A 111 -2.44 -6.00 -12.00
N ALA A 112 -1.24 -5.43 -12.16
CA ALA A 112 -0.14 -6.05 -12.87
C ALA A 112 0.37 -7.32 -12.16
N GLY A 113 0.39 -7.30 -10.83
CA GLY A 113 0.72 -8.48 -10.03
C GLY A 113 -0.31 -9.60 -10.20
N PHE A 114 -1.61 -9.28 -10.28
CA PHE A 114 -2.65 -10.28 -10.53
C PHE A 114 -2.60 -10.80 -11.98
N VAL A 115 -2.34 -9.94 -12.96
CA VAL A 115 -2.05 -10.36 -14.33
C VAL A 115 -0.87 -11.32 -14.37
N ALA A 116 0.23 -10.99 -13.69
CA ALA A 116 1.41 -11.87 -13.60
C ALA A 116 1.10 -13.22 -12.95
N ALA A 117 0.31 -13.21 -11.87
CA ALA A 117 -0.06 -14.42 -11.13
C ALA A 117 -0.91 -15.39 -11.94
N THR A 118 -1.67 -14.89 -12.92
CA THR A 118 -2.70 -15.68 -13.61
C THR A 118 -2.37 -15.97 -15.07
N TYR A 119 -1.62 -15.09 -15.77
CA TYR A 119 -1.18 -15.35 -17.12
C TYR A 119 -0.27 -16.56 -17.20
N LEU A 120 -0.57 -17.53 -18.08
CA LEU A 120 0.14 -18.82 -18.23
C LEU A 120 0.32 -19.61 -16.91
N ARG A 121 -0.55 -19.38 -15.91
CA ARG A 121 -0.51 -19.91 -14.53
C ARG A 121 0.64 -19.36 -13.69
N GLY A 122 1.12 -18.17 -14.04
CA GLY A 122 2.14 -17.43 -13.32
C GLY A 122 3.40 -17.16 -14.15
N ILE A 123 3.72 -15.87 -14.32
CA ILE A 123 4.99 -15.38 -14.90
C ILE A 123 5.64 -14.41 -13.90
N PRO A 124 6.96 -14.27 -13.90
CA PRO A 124 7.64 -13.35 -12.98
C PRO A 124 7.15 -11.91 -13.12
N PHE A 125 7.21 -11.13 -12.02
CA PHE A 125 7.03 -9.69 -12.11
C PHE A 125 7.96 -8.91 -11.18
N VAL A 126 8.16 -7.63 -11.52
CA VAL A 126 8.95 -6.65 -10.79
C VAL A 126 8.04 -5.46 -10.48
N GLN A 127 8.10 -4.93 -9.27
CA GLN A 127 7.36 -3.74 -8.87
C GLN A 127 8.24 -2.50 -8.90
N VAL A 128 7.76 -1.44 -9.53
CA VAL A 128 8.34 -0.08 -9.53
C VAL A 128 7.28 0.88 -8.99
N PRO A 129 7.11 0.93 -7.65
CA PRO A 129 6.09 1.77 -7.02
C PRO A 129 6.43 3.25 -7.15
N THR A 130 5.47 4.06 -7.65
CA THR A 130 5.65 5.49 -7.92
C THR A 130 4.88 6.41 -6.98
N SER A 131 4.13 5.87 -6.03
CA SER A 131 3.51 6.62 -4.95
C SER A 131 4.11 6.26 -3.59
N LEU A 132 4.09 7.18 -2.61
CA LEU A 132 4.61 6.91 -1.28
C LEU A 132 3.88 5.73 -0.62
N LEU A 133 2.54 5.69 -0.75
CA LEU A 133 1.73 4.57 -0.27
C LEU A 133 2.23 3.23 -0.84
N ALA A 134 2.49 3.18 -2.15
CA ALA A 134 2.96 1.96 -2.78
C ALA A 134 4.39 1.59 -2.35
N GLN A 135 5.28 2.57 -2.18
CA GLN A 135 6.66 2.32 -1.74
C GLN A 135 6.75 1.77 -0.32
N VAL A 136 5.87 2.21 0.59
CA VAL A 136 5.92 1.78 2.00
C VAL A 136 4.97 0.62 2.32
N ASP A 137 3.97 0.37 1.46
CA ASP A 137 2.93 -0.60 1.79
C ASP A 137 2.58 -1.53 0.63
N SER A 138 1.78 -1.13 -0.36
CA SER A 138 1.12 -2.07 -1.29
C SER A 138 2.09 -2.90 -2.13
N SER A 139 3.32 -2.46 -2.40
CA SER A 139 4.32 -3.23 -3.16
C SER A 139 4.97 -4.39 -2.36
N VAL A 140 4.71 -4.51 -1.06
CA VAL A 140 5.34 -5.50 -0.19
C VAL A 140 4.31 -6.51 0.31
N GLY A 141 4.66 -7.81 0.24
CA GLY A 141 3.84 -8.89 0.82
C GLY A 141 2.87 -9.54 -0.13
N GLY A 142 3.01 -9.32 -1.45
CA GLY A 142 2.43 -10.13 -2.51
C GLY A 142 0.91 -10.12 -2.63
N LYS A 143 0.19 -9.26 -1.93
CA LYS A 143 -1.25 -9.11 -2.14
C LYS A 143 -1.48 -8.47 -3.51
N THR A 144 -2.03 -9.21 -4.44
CA THR A 144 -2.39 -8.73 -5.77
C THR A 144 -3.87 -9.03 -6.01
N GLY A 145 -4.55 -8.22 -6.82
CA GLY A 145 -5.96 -8.47 -7.02
C GLY A 145 -6.70 -7.31 -7.68
N VAL A 146 -7.99 -7.57 -7.90
CA VAL A 146 -8.90 -6.64 -8.57
C VAL A 146 -10.23 -6.53 -7.83
N ASN A 147 -10.95 -5.49 -8.15
CA ASN A 147 -12.26 -5.20 -7.59
C ASN A 147 -13.37 -5.88 -8.39
N LEU A 148 -14.44 -6.25 -7.68
CA LEU A 148 -15.70 -6.65 -8.27
C LEU A 148 -16.77 -5.59 -7.98
N LYS A 149 -17.93 -5.70 -8.63
CA LYS A 149 -19.11 -4.89 -8.28
C LYS A 149 -19.55 -5.10 -6.82
N ALA A 150 -19.33 -6.31 -6.30
CA ALA A 150 -19.66 -6.69 -4.93
C ALA A 150 -18.72 -6.08 -3.86
N GLY A 151 -17.50 -5.67 -4.23
CA GLY A 151 -16.55 -5.09 -3.26
C GLY A 151 -15.11 -5.03 -3.78
N LYS A 152 -14.27 -4.30 -3.01
CA LYS A 152 -12.84 -4.15 -3.29
C LYS A 152 -12.07 -5.44 -2.96
N ASN A 153 -11.04 -5.73 -3.77
CA ASN A 153 -10.02 -6.77 -3.51
C ASN A 153 -10.61 -8.17 -3.22
N LEU A 154 -11.76 -8.50 -3.81
CA LEU A 154 -12.41 -9.80 -3.60
C LEU A 154 -11.81 -10.91 -4.43
N VAL A 155 -11.15 -10.58 -5.54
CA VAL A 155 -10.46 -11.52 -6.42
C VAL A 155 -8.98 -11.16 -6.44
N GLY A 156 -8.12 -12.12 -6.15
CA GLY A 156 -6.69 -11.87 -6.08
C GLY A 156 -5.87 -13.12 -5.80
N ALA A 157 -4.57 -12.94 -5.71
CA ALA A 157 -3.61 -13.98 -5.36
C ALA A 157 -2.52 -13.40 -4.45
N PHE A 158 -1.97 -14.25 -3.59
CA PHE A 158 -0.68 -13.98 -2.95
C PHE A 158 0.44 -14.34 -3.93
N TYR A 159 0.99 -13.33 -4.61
CA TYR A 159 2.02 -13.51 -5.61
C TYR A 159 3.18 -12.55 -5.39
N GLN A 160 4.34 -13.09 -5.03
CA GLN A 160 5.50 -12.28 -4.64
C GLN A 160 6.27 -11.76 -5.85
N PRO A 161 6.70 -10.49 -5.87
CA PRO A 161 7.56 -9.95 -6.92
C PRO A 161 8.96 -10.54 -6.83
N ARG A 162 9.72 -10.49 -7.93
CA ARG A 162 11.14 -10.85 -7.94
C ARG A 162 12.04 -9.72 -7.43
N LEU A 163 11.55 -8.49 -7.50
CA LEU A 163 12.24 -7.28 -7.06
C LEU A 163 11.20 -6.19 -6.84
N VAL A 164 11.43 -5.33 -5.84
CA VAL A 164 10.74 -4.03 -5.69
C VAL A 164 11.79 -2.93 -5.80
N LEU A 165 11.58 -1.97 -6.70
CA LEU A 165 12.49 -0.86 -6.94
C LEU A 165 11.83 0.46 -6.57
N CYS A 166 12.05 0.94 -5.34
CA CYS A 166 11.51 2.20 -4.81
C CYS A 166 12.44 3.37 -5.22
N ASP A 167 12.19 3.95 -6.38
CA ASP A 167 12.92 5.15 -6.80
C ASP A 167 12.27 6.39 -6.17
N LEU A 168 13.04 7.11 -5.34
CA LEU A 168 12.57 8.34 -4.67
C LEU A 168 12.27 9.46 -5.66
N ASP A 169 12.90 9.43 -6.84
CA ASP A 169 12.70 10.48 -7.85
C ASP A 169 11.29 10.40 -8.46
N THR A 170 10.64 9.23 -8.45
CA THR A 170 9.25 9.10 -8.89
C THR A 170 8.28 9.86 -7.99
N LEU A 171 8.63 10.07 -6.72
CA LEU A 171 7.82 10.86 -5.80
C LEU A 171 7.82 12.36 -6.13
N LYS A 172 8.78 12.86 -6.94
CA LYS A 172 8.83 14.28 -7.34
C LYS A 172 7.63 14.68 -8.20
N THR A 173 7.13 13.76 -9.02
CA THR A 173 5.97 13.97 -9.89
C THR A 173 4.62 13.64 -9.21
N LEU A 174 4.68 13.03 -8.02
CA LEU A 174 3.47 12.66 -7.28
C LEU A 174 2.77 13.91 -6.74
N PRO A 175 1.45 14.11 -6.99
CA PRO A 175 0.69 15.23 -6.45
C PRO A 175 0.79 15.29 -4.91
N ARG A 176 0.83 16.52 -4.35
CA ARG A 176 1.00 16.73 -2.90
C ARG A 176 -0.04 15.97 -2.06
N ARG A 177 -1.31 15.97 -2.49
CA ARG A 177 -2.40 15.28 -1.77
C ARG A 177 -2.16 13.78 -1.69
N GLU A 178 -1.72 13.15 -2.79
CA GLU A 178 -1.36 11.73 -2.84
C GLU A 178 -0.12 11.41 -1.98
N TYR A 179 0.88 12.29 -2.02
CA TYR A 179 2.07 12.15 -1.19
C TYR A 179 1.73 12.20 0.30
N VAL A 180 0.95 13.20 0.73
CA VAL A 180 0.50 13.37 2.12
C VAL A 180 -0.38 12.18 2.54
N SER A 181 -1.24 11.69 1.66
CA SER A 181 -2.03 10.47 1.90
C SER A 181 -1.13 9.29 2.25
N GLY A 182 -0.02 9.09 1.55
CA GLY A 182 0.93 8.01 1.86
C GLY A 182 1.57 8.11 3.25
N LEU A 183 1.68 9.31 3.82
CA LEU A 183 2.21 9.49 5.18
C LEU A 183 1.33 8.85 6.27
N ALA A 184 0.05 8.60 5.99
CA ALA A 184 -0.82 7.91 6.93
C ALA A 184 -0.33 6.48 7.22
N GLU A 185 0.15 5.78 6.20
CA GLU A 185 0.73 4.45 6.36
C GLU A 185 2.11 4.49 7.02
N VAL A 186 2.92 5.51 6.70
CA VAL A 186 4.21 5.72 7.39
C VAL A 186 4.01 5.91 8.89
N ILE A 187 3.05 6.76 9.30
CA ILE A 187 2.72 7.00 10.71
C ILE A 187 2.19 5.72 11.36
N LYS A 188 1.37 4.95 10.65
CA LYS A 188 0.87 3.66 11.12
C LYS A 188 2.00 2.75 11.59
N TYR A 189 3.07 2.58 10.81
CA TYR A 189 4.20 1.73 11.21
C TYR A 189 4.84 2.16 12.52
N GLY A 190 4.95 3.46 12.75
CA GLY A 190 5.42 3.99 14.04
C GLY A 190 4.49 3.63 15.20
N VAL A 191 3.18 3.71 14.98
CA VAL A 191 2.18 3.39 16.02
C VAL A 191 2.14 1.90 16.32
N ILE A 192 2.16 1.05 15.30
CA ILE A 192 1.91 -0.39 15.49
C ILE A 192 3.14 -1.19 15.89
N TYR A 193 4.36 -0.70 15.55
CA TYR A 193 5.53 -1.56 15.60
C TYR A 193 6.80 -0.88 16.14
N ASP A 194 7.03 0.40 15.84
CA ASP A 194 8.32 1.04 16.12
C ASP A 194 8.16 2.45 16.71
N ALA A 195 8.29 2.53 18.04
CA ALA A 195 8.22 3.80 18.77
C ALA A 195 9.37 4.77 18.38
N ASN A 196 10.54 4.25 17.97
CA ASN A 196 11.65 5.08 17.53
C ASN A 196 11.35 5.72 16.17
N LEU A 197 10.75 4.96 15.25
CA LEU A 197 10.24 5.51 14.00
C LEU A 197 9.20 6.59 14.28
N PHE A 198 8.27 6.37 15.22
CA PHE A 198 7.26 7.38 15.59
C PHE A 198 7.92 8.68 16.09
N ALA A 199 8.88 8.58 17.00
CA ALA A 199 9.62 9.74 17.49
C ALA A 199 10.43 10.44 16.39
N GLN A 200 11.03 9.68 15.47
CA GLN A 200 11.68 10.22 14.29
C GLN A 200 10.71 11.02 13.41
N LEU A 201 9.50 10.48 13.19
CA LEU A 201 8.48 11.17 12.40
C LEU A 201 8.01 12.47 13.05
N GLU A 202 7.86 12.50 14.38
CA GLU A 202 7.55 13.74 15.11
C GLU A 202 8.60 14.83 14.90
N ARG A 203 9.87 14.46 14.93
CA ARG A 203 11.03 15.37 14.77
C ARG A 203 11.22 15.79 13.31
N ASP A 204 11.25 14.82 12.39
CA ASP A 204 11.71 15.02 11.01
C ASP A 204 10.58 15.25 10.00
N LEU A 205 9.32 15.38 10.47
CA LEU A 205 8.16 15.62 9.61
C LEU A 205 8.35 16.80 8.62
N PRO A 206 8.94 17.95 9.02
CA PRO A 206 9.18 19.05 8.07
C PRO A 206 10.08 18.66 6.90
N LYS A 207 11.09 17.79 7.14
CA LYS A 207 11.99 17.26 6.09
C LYS A 207 11.21 16.31 5.16
N LEU A 208 10.38 15.42 5.72
CA LEU A 208 9.53 14.52 4.96
C LEU A 208 8.55 15.30 4.06
N LEU A 209 7.90 16.34 4.58
CA LEU A 209 6.99 17.19 3.80
C LEU A 209 7.69 17.93 2.64
N LYS A 210 8.99 18.21 2.78
CA LYS A 210 9.85 18.75 1.72
C LYS A 210 10.44 17.68 0.80
N ARG A 211 10.13 16.41 1.04
CA ARG A 211 10.66 15.25 0.30
C ARG A 211 12.19 15.16 0.35
N ASP A 212 12.79 15.48 1.52
CA ASP A 212 14.22 15.32 1.71
C ASP A 212 14.65 13.87 1.43
N ALA A 213 15.56 13.70 0.48
CA ALA A 213 15.90 12.38 -0.06
C ALA A 213 16.51 11.45 0.98
N ALA A 214 17.35 11.96 1.87
CA ALA A 214 18.02 11.16 2.90
C ALA A 214 17.00 10.67 3.95
N THR A 215 16.13 11.58 4.40
CA THR A 215 15.06 11.27 5.36
C THR A 215 14.05 10.28 4.75
N LEU A 216 13.63 10.51 3.50
CA LEU A 216 12.72 9.60 2.77
C LEU A 216 13.32 8.21 2.63
N ALA A 217 14.56 8.09 2.17
CA ALA A 217 15.22 6.79 2.01
C ALA A 217 15.26 6.00 3.33
N ALA A 218 15.53 6.70 4.45
CA ALA A 218 15.58 6.08 5.77
C ALA A 218 14.20 5.60 6.22
N VAL A 219 13.18 6.45 6.08
CA VAL A 219 11.82 6.15 6.53
C VAL A 219 11.16 5.07 5.66
N ILE A 220 11.29 5.15 4.32
CA ILE A 220 10.73 4.13 3.42
C ILE A 220 11.39 2.78 3.68
N ALA A 221 12.71 2.73 3.79
CA ALA A 221 13.41 1.48 4.09
C ALA A 221 12.94 0.89 5.42
N ARG A 222 12.78 1.72 6.47
CA ARG A 222 12.30 1.25 7.78
C ARG A 222 10.86 0.72 7.71
N CYS A 223 9.96 1.38 7.00
CA CYS A 223 8.61 0.88 6.77
C CYS A 223 8.63 -0.48 6.04
N CYS A 224 9.47 -0.61 5.01
CA CYS A 224 9.64 -1.88 4.28
C CYS A 224 10.22 -2.99 5.17
N GLU A 225 11.19 -2.68 6.05
CA GLU A 225 11.75 -3.63 7.03
C GLU A 225 10.66 -4.17 7.97
N ILE A 226 9.86 -3.27 8.54
CA ILE A 226 8.77 -3.65 9.44
C ILE A 226 7.76 -4.53 8.70
N LYS A 227 7.38 -4.13 7.48
CA LYS A 227 6.43 -4.93 6.70
C LYS A 227 7.01 -6.27 6.28
N ALA A 228 8.29 -6.32 5.89
CA ALA A 228 8.98 -7.55 5.54
C ALA A 228 9.02 -8.54 6.73
N ASP A 229 9.29 -8.04 7.94
CA ASP A 229 9.27 -8.84 9.15
C ASP A 229 7.88 -9.42 9.44
N VAL A 230 6.84 -8.58 9.38
CA VAL A 230 5.45 -9.02 9.59
C VAL A 230 5.01 -10.04 8.53
N VAL A 231 5.35 -9.81 7.26
CA VAL A 231 5.02 -10.71 6.14
C VAL A 231 5.82 -12.02 6.23
N GLY A 232 7.09 -11.95 6.64
CA GLY A 232 7.92 -13.14 6.84
C GLY A 232 7.37 -14.08 7.90
N GLN A 233 6.69 -13.55 8.92
CA GLN A 233 6.06 -14.32 10.00
C GLN A 233 4.63 -14.78 9.65
N ASP A 234 3.91 -14.03 8.80
CA ASP A 234 2.52 -14.31 8.43
C ASP A 234 2.22 -13.82 7.01
N GLU A 235 2.58 -14.63 6.02
CA GLU A 235 2.43 -14.26 4.61
C GLU A 235 0.97 -14.10 4.17
N THR A 236 0.09 -14.97 4.65
CA THR A 236 -1.31 -15.09 4.19
C THR A 236 -2.33 -14.34 5.06
N GLU A 237 -1.87 -13.58 6.07
CA GLU A 237 -2.73 -12.81 6.98
C GLU A 237 -3.69 -13.70 7.81
N SER A 238 -3.13 -14.75 8.38
CA SER A 238 -3.87 -15.65 9.27
C SER A 238 -3.82 -15.24 10.77
N GLY A 239 -2.93 -14.31 11.13
CA GLY A 239 -2.71 -13.90 12.53
C GLY A 239 -2.02 -12.56 12.67
N LEU A 240 -0.69 -12.56 12.87
CA LEU A 240 0.12 -11.36 13.18
C LEU A 240 -0.06 -10.23 12.16
N ARG A 241 -0.15 -10.55 10.88
CA ARG A 241 -0.28 -9.55 9.81
C ARG A 241 -1.52 -8.67 9.98
N ALA A 242 -2.50 -9.09 10.77
CA ALA A 242 -3.66 -8.27 11.11
C ALA A 242 -3.28 -6.94 11.81
N ILE A 243 -2.12 -6.82 12.48
CA ILE A 243 -1.66 -5.56 13.07
C ILE A 243 -1.58 -4.41 12.07
N LEU A 244 -1.31 -4.72 10.78
CA LEU A 244 -1.27 -3.73 9.71
C LEU A 244 -2.63 -3.05 9.47
N ASN A 245 -3.71 -3.58 10.03
CA ASN A 245 -5.06 -3.04 9.90
C ASN A 245 -5.44 -2.03 11.01
N PHE A 246 -4.48 -1.47 11.75
CA PHE A 246 -4.76 -0.40 12.72
C PHE A 246 -5.43 0.80 12.02
N GLY A 247 -6.63 1.15 12.46
CA GLY A 247 -7.47 2.21 11.86
C GLY A 247 -8.23 1.81 10.59
N HIS A 248 -7.95 0.66 9.99
CA HIS A 248 -8.54 0.25 8.71
C HIS A 248 -10.02 -0.11 8.80
N THR A 249 -10.51 -0.59 9.94
CA THR A 249 -11.93 -0.93 10.11
C THR A 249 -12.82 0.29 9.84
N ILE A 250 -12.52 1.43 10.44
CA ILE A 250 -13.25 2.68 10.21
C ILE A 250 -12.84 3.31 8.87
N GLY A 251 -11.56 3.28 8.52
CA GLY A 251 -11.07 3.86 7.27
C GLY A 251 -11.73 3.24 6.03
N HIS A 252 -11.77 1.92 5.93
CA HIS A 252 -12.44 1.22 4.82
C HIS A 252 -13.95 1.50 4.78
N ALA A 253 -14.59 1.58 5.96
CA ALA A 253 -15.99 1.96 6.01
C ALA A 253 -16.23 3.38 5.47
N ILE A 254 -15.31 4.34 5.72
CA ILE A 254 -15.34 5.68 5.14
C ILE A 254 -15.21 5.58 3.60
N GLU A 255 -14.20 4.88 3.08
CA GLU A 255 -14.01 4.70 1.63
C GLU A 255 -15.27 4.13 0.96
N ASN A 256 -15.85 3.07 1.54
CA ASN A 256 -17.04 2.39 1.01
C ASN A 256 -18.30 3.27 1.09
N SER A 257 -18.44 4.06 2.17
CA SER A 257 -19.66 4.86 2.39
C SER A 257 -19.75 6.10 1.52
N PHE A 258 -18.61 6.72 1.17
CA PHE A 258 -18.59 8.00 0.44
C PHE A 258 -18.24 7.83 -1.05
N GLY A 259 -17.92 6.63 -1.50
CA GLY A 259 -17.58 6.33 -2.89
C GLY A 259 -16.15 6.69 -3.27
N TYR A 260 -15.72 6.13 -4.40
CA TYR A 260 -14.35 6.28 -4.89
C TYR A 260 -14.00 7.74 -5.24
N GLY A 261 -12.81 8.19 -4.83
CA GLY A 261 -12.23 9.47 -5.19
C GLY A 261 -12.60 10.64 -4.27
N LYS A 262 -13.58 10.50 -3.38
CA LYS A 262 -13.92 11.56 -2.41
C LYS A 262 -12.84 11.68 -1.32
N PHE A 263 -12.43 10.55 -0.77
CA PHE A 263 -11.29 10.42 0.13
C PHE A 263 -10.21 9.57 -0.53
N LEU A 264 -8.96 9.99 -0.40
CA LEU A 264 -7.83 9.12 -0.65
C LEU A 264 -7.70 8.11 0.51
N HIS A 265 -7.09 6.96 0.24
CA HIS A 265 -6.92 5.90 1.23
C HIS A 265 -6.35 6.42 2.56
N GLY A 266 -5.21 7.10 2.53
CA GLY A 266 -4.58 7.62 3.75
C GLY A 266 -5.40 8.71 4.46
N GLU A 267 -6.23 9.47 3.75
CA GLU A 267 -7.16 10.41 4.39
C GLU A 267 -8.24 9.67 5.20
N ALA A 268 -8.78 8.59 4.67
CA ALA A 268 -9.74 7.74 5.38
C ALA A 268 -9.08 7.00 6.55
N ILE A 269 -7.90 6.42 6.32
CA ILE A 269 -7.16 5.68 7.32
C ILE A 269 -6.67 6.57 8.47
N SER A 270 -6.27 7.82 8.21
CA SER A 270 -5.86 8.74 9.29
C SER A 270 -6.98 9.03 10.27
N ILE A 271 -8.22 9.23 9.77
CA ILE A 271 -9.42 9.35 10.61
C ILE A 271 -9.64 8.08 11.42
N GLY A 272 -9.55 6.92 10.76
CA GLY A 272 -9.70 5.63 11.40
C GLY A 272 -8.64 5.34 12.47
N GLN A 273 -7.38 5.72 12.24
CA GLN A 273 -6.30 5.55 13.23
C GLN A 273 -6.50 6.43 14.45
N VAL A 274 -6.97 7.67 14.29
CA VAL A 274 -7.31 8.55 15.42
C VAL A 274 -8.48 7.99 16.22
N ALA A 275 -9.49 7.44 15.55
CA ALA A 275 -10.60 6.75 16.23
C ALA A 275 -10.13 5.48 16.97
N ALA A 276 -9.26 4.68 16.33
CA ALA A 276 -8.67 3.49 16.95
C ALA A 276 -7.80 3.86 18.18
N ALA A 277 -7.07 4.97 18.15
CA ALA A 277 -6.31 5.47 19.31
C ALA A 277 -7.24 5.87 20.48
N LYS A 278 -8.39 6.47 20.20
CA LYS A 278 -9.41 6.75 21.25
C LYS A 278 -9.99 5.49 21.83
N LEU A 279 -10.35 4.51 21.00
CA LEU A 279 -10.80 3.18 21.47
C LEU A 279 -9.72 2.51 22.31
N SER A 280 -8.47 2.65 21.92
CA SER A 280 -7.32 2.12 22.66
C SER A 280 -7.20 2.72 24.08
N GLN A 281 -7.49 4.01 24.22
CA GLN A 281 -7.54 4.65 25.57
C GLN A 281 -8.66 4.04 26.42
N GLN A 282 -9.85 3.88 25.87
CA GLN A 282 -11.02 3.41 26.61
C GLN A 282 -10.93 1.93 27.00
N ILE A 283 -10.32 1.10 26.12
CA ILE A 283 -10.35 -0.37 26.26
C ILE A 283 -9.03 -0.91 26.83
N LEU A 284 -7.88 -0.37 26.40
CA LEU A 284 -6.56 -0.90 26.76
C LEU A 284 -5.75 0.04 27.65
N GLY A 285 -6.30 1.22 27.98
CA GLY A 285 -5.58 2.20 28.81
C GLY A 285 -4.39 2.87 28.10
N LEU A 286 -4.43 3.00 26.74
CA LEU A 286 -3.42 3.79 26.06
C LEU A 286 -3.28 5.16 26.71
N PRO A 287 -2.06 5.61 27.10
CA PRO A 287 -1.88 6.91 27.76
C PRO A 287 -2.49 8.06 26.93
N ALA A 288 -3.20 8.96 27.59
CA ALA A 288 -3.84 10.12 26.93
C ALA A 288 -2.84 10.97 26.15
N GLY A 289 -1.60 11.11 26.67
CA GLY A 289 -0.51 11.77 25.99
C GLY A 289 -0.15 11.08 24.66
N ASP A 290 -0.11 9.77 24.61
CA ASP A 290 0.21 9.01 23.39
C ASP A 290 -0.90 9.14 22.33
N ALA A 291 -2.17 9.05 22.73
CA ALA A 291 -3.29 9.27 21.80
C ALA A 291 -3.29 10.71 21.26
N ALA A 292 -2.96 11.71 22.10
CA ALA A 292 -2.82 13.09 21.66
C ALA A 292 -1.65 13.28 20.68
N ARG A 293 -0.50 12.63 20.91
CA ARG A 293 0.65 12.63 20.00
C ARG A 293 0.31 12.04 18.65
N ILE A 294 -0.35 10.88 18.62
CA ILE A 294 -0.81 10.24 17.39
C ILE A 294 -1.67 11.21 16.59
N LYS A 295 -2.71 11.78 17.20
CA LYS A 295 -3.59 12.76 16.55
C LYS A 295 -2.81 13.98 16.06
N LYS A 296 -1.91 14.54 16.89
CA LYS A 296 -1.11 15.73 16.56
C LYS A 296 -0.21 15.48 15.36
N LEU A 297 0.37 14.29 15.24
CA LEU A 297 1.24 13.95 14.11
C LEU A 297 0.46 13.92 12.79
N PHE A 298 -0.76 13.35 12.75
CA PHE A 298 -1.63 13.41 11.57
C PHE A 298 -2.00 14.84 11.18
N VAL A 299 -2.40 15.69 12.16
CA VAL A 299 -2.71 17.10 11.92
C VAL A 299 -1.51 17.83 11.33
N ARG A 300 -0.32 17.66 11.90
CA ARG A 300 0.93 18.27 11.41
C ARG A 300 1.31 17.78 10.02
N ALA A 301 1.00 16.55 9.67
CA ALA A 301 1.19 16.00 8.32
C ALA A 301 0.21 16.57 7.29
N GLY A 302 -0.84 17.27 7.72
CA GLY A 302 -1.89 17.78 6.85
C GLY A 302 -2.99 16.76 6.53
N LEU A 303 -3.09 15.70 7.34
CA LEU A 303 -4.11 14.66 7.18
C LEU A 303 -5.35 14.96 8.02
N PRO A 304 -6.56 14.61 7.55
CA PRO A 304 -7.79 14.79 8.31
C PRO A 304 -7.81 13.84 9.53
N VAL A 305 -8.32 14.35 10.65
CA VAL A 305 -8.43 13.58 11.92
C VAL A 305 -9.87 13.48 12.40
N LYS A 306 -10.80 14.01 11.64
CA LYS A 306 -12.25 13.98 11.90
C LYS A 306 -13.00 14.12 10.59
N LEU A 307 -14.24 13.67 10.61
CA LEU A 307 -15.19 13.78 9.50
C LEU A 307 -16.50 14.36 10.05
N LYS A 308 -17.08 15.33 9.38
CA LYS A 308 -18.43 15.82 9.70
C LYS A 308 -19.44 14.85 9.07
N LEU A 309 -20.20 14.15 9.89
CA LEU A 309 -21.20 13.19 9.45
C LEU A 309 -22.62 13.75 9.71
N THR A 310 -23.48 13.64 8.71
CA THR A 310 -24.94 13.74 8.93
C THR A 310 -25.41 12.45 9.62
N PRO A 311 -26.56 12.45 10.31
CA PRO A 311 -27.13 11.24 10.91
C PRO A 311 -27.26 10.08 9.92
N SER A 312 -27.68 10.35 8.69
CA SER A 312 -27.79 9.36 7.62
C SER A 312 -26.43 8.78 7.22
N ALA A 313 -25.40 9.65 7.02
CA ALA A 313 -24.05 9.22 6.70
C ALA A 313 -23.42 8.38 7.84
N ARG A 314 -23.70 8.74 9.11
CA ARG A 314 -23.26 7.99 10.27
C ARG A 314 -23.85 6.58 10.29
N LYS A 315 -25.17 6.46 10.06
CA LYS A 315 -25.83 5.14 9.95
C LYS A 315 -25.25 4.30 8.82
N LYS A 316 -25.01 4.90 7.64
CA LYS A 316 -24.39 4.21 6.51
C LYS A 316 -22.98 3.72 6.83
N LEU A 317 -22.17 4.57 7.47
CA LEU A 317 -20.81 4.21 7.91
C LEU A 317 -20.82 3.02 8.87
N PHE A 318 -21.71 3.05 9.85
CA PHE A 318 -21.88 1.97 10.83
C PHE A 318 -22.30 0.65 10.15
N SER A 319 -23.29 0.70 9.24
CA SER A 319 -23.69 -0.47 8.45
C SER A 319 -22.55 -1.03 7.60
N ALA A 320 -21.71 -0.17 7.01
CA ALA A 320 -20.57 -0.59 6.20
C ALA A 320 -19.51 -1.33 7.05
N MET A 321 -19.33 -0.95 8.32
CA MET A 321 -18.41 -1.67 9.22
C MET A 321 -18.92 -3.08 9.57
N LEU A 322 -20.23 -3.23 9.73
CA LEU A 322 -20.85 -4.54 10.01
C LEU A 322 -20.81 -5.49 8.82
N LEU A 323 -20.69 -4.97 7.60
CA LEU A 323 -20.59 -5.77 6.37
C LEU A 323 -19.13 -6.17 6.03
N ASP A 324 -18.14 -5.66 6.74
CA ASP A 324 -16.74 -6.05 6.53
C ASP A 324 -16.50 -7.50 6.94
N LYS A 325 -15.66 -8.23 6.21
CA LYS A 325 -15.28 -9.64 6.46
C LYS A 325 -14.72 -9.92 7.86
N LYS A 326 -14.43 -8.87 8.64
CA LYS A 326 -13.93 -8.96 10.01
C LYS A 326 -15.02 -9.17 11.07
N VAL A 327 -16.28 -9.25 10.66
CA VAL A 327 -17.39 -9.56 11.57
C VAL A 327 -17.48 -11.07 11.73
N SER A 328 -17.21 -11.56 12.92
CA SER A 328 -17.58 -12.91 13.36
C SER A 328 -18.55 -12.78 14.53
N ASP A 329 -19.66 -13.50 14.47
CA ASP A 329 -20.71 -13.50 15.50
C ASP A 329 -21.34 -12.11 15.76
N GLY A 330 -21.42 -11.24 14.74
CA GLY A 330 -22.00 -9.90 14.87
C GLY A 330 -21.11 -8.85 15.55
N GLU A 331 -19.86 -9.20 15.89
CA GLU A 331 -18.93 -8.28 16.54
C GLU A 331 -17.81 -7.82 15.60
N VAL A 332 -17.55 -6.51 15.62
CA VAL A 332 -16.47 -5.92 14.81
C VAL A 332 -15.15 -6.02 15.56
N LYS A 333 -14.15 -6.63 14.93
CA LYS A 333 -12.80 -6.76 15.49
C LYS A 333 -11.91 -5.59 15.08
N PHE A 334 -11.19 -5.06 16.06
CA PHE A 334 -10.26 -3.95 15.90
C PHE A 334 -8.83 -4.36 16.21
N VAL A 335 -7.89 -3.60 15.65
CA VAL A 335 -6.51 -3.51 16.11
C VAL A 335 -6.42 -2.28 17.01
N LEU A 336 -5.96 -2.45 18.24
CA LEU A 336 -5.89 -1.40 19.26
C LEU A 336 -4.46 -1.30 19.82
N ALA A 337 -4.03 -0.08 20.19
CA ALA A 337 -2.69 0.18 20.70
C ALA A 337 -2.65 0.05 22.23
N GLN A 338 -1.66 -0.69 22.75
CA GLN A 338 -1.32 -0.69 24.18
C GLN A 338 -0.41 0.50 24.53
N LYS A 339 0.49 0.82 23.63
CA LYS A 339 1.38 1.99 23.64
C LYS A 339 1.85 2.25 22.21
N ILE A 340 2.44 3.42 21.95
CA ILE A 340 3.12 3.68 20.68
C ILE A 340 4.21 2.61 20.47
N GLY A 341 4.21 1.97 19.29
CA GLY A 341 5.10 0.86 18.95
C GLY A 341 4.57 -0.53 19.30
N LYS A 342 3.38 -0.65 19.92
CA LYS A 342 2.81 -1.95 20.26
C LYS A 342 1.29 -1.96 20.20
N VAL A 343 0.74 -2.87 19.39
CA VAL A 343 -0.70 -3.09 19.24
C VAL A 343 -1.08 -4.54 19.51
N VAL A 344 -2.37 -4.76 19.72
CA VAL A 344 -3.01 -6.08 19.77
C VAL A 344 -4.15 -6.11 18.76
N TRP A 345 -4.39 -7.26 18.15
CA TRP A 345 -5.44 -7.45 17.14
C TRP A 345 -6.58 -8.31 17.68
N GLY A 346 -7.68 -8.38 16.93
CA GLY A 346 -8.84 -9.20 17.28
C GLY A 346 -9.65 -8.68 18.47
N GLN A 347 -9.48 -7.39 18.85
CA GLN A 347 -10.16 -6.80 19.98
C GLN A 347 -11.63 -6.55 19.63
N LYS A 348 -12.55 -7.16 20.37
CA LYS A 348 -13.98 -6.96 20.23
C LYS A 348 -14.37 -5.60 20.80
N VAL A 349 -15.09 -4.80 20.03
CA VAL A 349 -15.52 -3.45 20.43
C VAL A 349 -17.03 -3.36 20.30
N SER A 350 -17.70 -2.92 21.36
CA SER A 350 -19.16 -2.76 21.36
C SER A 350 -19.60 -1.65 20.41
N SER A 351 -20.77 -1.80 19.81
CA SER A 351 -21.39 -0.82 18.93
C SER A 351 -21.48 0.57 19.57
N ARG A 352 -21.74 0.64 20.89
CA ARG A 352 -21.79 1.89 21.65
C ARG A 352 -20.45 2.63 21.61
N LEU A 353 -19.34 1.93 21.94
CA LEU A 353 -18.01 2.55 21.93
C LEU A 353 -17.60 2.98 20.52
N ILE A 354 -17.95 2.20 19.50
CA ILE A 354 -17.71 2.58 18.11
C ILE A 354 -18.44 3.89 17.79
N ASP A 355 -19.71 3.99 18.19
CA ASP A 355 -20.51 5.19 17.93
C ASP A 355 -19.97 6.44 18.65
N GLU A 356 -19.44 6.30 19.87
CA GLU A 356 -18.82 7.39 20.63
C GLU A 356 -17.53 7.95 19.97
N VAL A 357 -16.76 7.11 19.27
CA VAL A 357 -15.51 7.51 18.62
C VAL A 357 -15.66 7.85 17.14
N LEU A 358 -16.77 7.52 16.52
CA LEU A 358 -17.05 7.89 15.13
C LEU A 358 -17.02 9.40 14.96
N PRO A 359 -16.28 9.91 13.97
CA PRO A 359 -16.06 11.33 13.74
C PRO A 359 -17.34 12.06 13.36
#